data_72930e779fdd4e084fc25c098b328afa
#
_entry.id   72930e779fdd4e084fc25c098b328afa
#
_cell.length_a   1.000
_cell.length_b   1.000
_cell.length_c   1.000
_cell.angle_alpha   90.00
_cell.angle_beta   90.00
_cell.angle_gamma   90.00
#
_symmetry.space_group_name_H-M   'P 1'
#
loop_
_entity.id
_entity.type
_entity.pdbx_description
1 polymer ?
#
loop_
_entity_poly.entity_id
_entity_poly.type
_entity_poly.pdbx_seq_one_letter_code
_entity_poly.pdbx_strand_id
1 'polypeptide(L)'
;MTRPIGGESPLTNVNDLKRDPLVRFQHKWWVAIGLIVGFGLPSLIGYLVEGGLGAAAGLMIGGVTRLVAVHHMTFFINSLCHTVGRQPYSDQCSAKDSWLMALFTFGEGYHNFHHEFQHDYRNGVKPWQFDPTKWTIRILEKLGLASKLRRVSDETIAMAEIYQKQRCIAIKLEKYEQNICDKTQKLFTDAQEQLKKAHESWEEATKEYMKAVRQKLESKREQLAELQQKVETTVEELREAMNTWHTAHKGLMLKLG
;
A
#
# COMPACT_ATOMS: atom_id res chain seq x y z
N MET A 1 3.36 -4.51 -30.41
CA MET A 1 1.97 -5.01 -30.58
C MET A 1 1.03 -3.83 -30.37
N THR A 2 0.51 -3.27 -31.44
CA THR A 2 -0.47 -2.16 -31.43
C THR A 2 -1.83 -2.73 -31.05
N ARG A 3 -2.40 -2.27 -29.92
CA ARG A 3 -3.79 -2.58 -29.57
C ARG A 3 -4.74 -1.96 -30.60
N PRO A 4 -5.75 -2.66 -31.12
CA PRO A 4 -6.73 -2.06 -32.00
C PRO A 4 -7.55 -1.02 -31.20
N ILE A 5 -7.59 0.19 -31.74
CA ILE A 5 -8.46 1.26 -31.26
C ILE A 5 -9.89 0.86 -31.64
N GLY A 6 -10.74 0.54 -30.64
CA GLY A 6 -12.18 0.31 -30.84
C GLY A 6 -12.75 -1.06 -30.50
N GLY A 7 -11.98 -1.97 -29.88
CA GLY A 7 -12.52 -3.20 -29.32
C GLY A 7 -12.73 -3.07 -27.82
N GLU A 8 -13.94 -3.18 -27.30
CA GLU A 8 -14.18 -3.42 -25.87
C GLU A 8 -13.34 -4.63 -25.47
N SER A 9 -12.26 -4.41 -24.72
CA SER A 9 -11.55 -5.53 -24.09
C SER A 9 -12.57 -6.21 -23.17
N PRO A 10 -12.83 -7.53 -23.32
CA PRO A 10 -13.76 -8.21 -22.46
C PRO A 10 -13.23 -8.06 -21.03
N LEU A 11 -13.92 -7.29 -20.19
CA LEU A 11 -13.63 -7.16 -18.78
C LEU A 11 -13.92 -8.52 -18.13
N THR A 12 -12.89 -9.33 -17.97
CA THR A 12 -13.01 -10.75 -17.63
C THR A 12 -13.21 -11.03 -16.14
N ASN A 13 -12.98 -10.05 -15.28
CA ASN A 13 -13.08 -10.25 -13.83
C ASN A 13 -13.92 -9.16 -13.13
N VAL A 14 -15.09 -8.88 -13.65
CA VAL A 14 -16.00 -7.83 -13.11
C VAL A 14 -17.44 -8.32 -12.88
N ASN A 15 -17.63 -9.64 -12.82
CA ASN A 15 -18.98 -10.22 -12.69
C ASN A 15 -19.64 -9.91 -11.35
N ASP A 16 -18.86 -9.75 -10.28
CA ASP A 16 -19.30 -9.30 -8.98
C ASP A 16 -19.78 -7.85 -9.04
N LEU A 17 -19.01 -6.95 -9.66
CA LEU A 17 -19.37 -5.54 -9.86
C LEU A 17 -20.62 -5.37 -10.73
N LYS A 18 -20.76 -6.20 -11.78
CA LYS A 18 -21.95 -6.18 -12.64
C LYS A 18 -23.25 -6.63 -11.91
N ARG A 19 -23.13 -7.36 -10.81
CA ARG A 19 -24.27 -7.78 -9.97
C ARG A 19 -24.68 -6.72 -8.97
N ASP A 20 -23.77 -5.83 -8.58
CA ASP A 20 -24.06 -4.76 -7.63
C ASP A 20 -24.96 -3.69 -8.26
N PRO A 21 -26.14 -3.40 -7.68
CA PRO A 21 -27.09 -2.42 -8.23
C PRO A 21 -26.54 -0.99 -8.19
N LEU A 22 -25.74 -0.62 -7.17
CA LEU A 22 -25.16 0.71 -7.04
C LEU A 22 -24.09 0.92 -8.11
N VAL A 23 -23.23 -0.07 -8.33
CA VAL A 23 -22.20 -0.03 -9.38
C VAL A 23 -22.84 0.07 -10.77
N ARG A 24 -23.92 -0.69 -11.03
CA ARG A 24 -24.68 -0.60 -12.29
C ARG A 24 -25.30 0.77 -12.49
N PHE A 25 -25.90 1.34 -11.43
CA PHE A 25 -26.47 2.68 -11.47
C PHE A 25 -25.40 3.72 -11.78
N GLN A 26 -24.26 3.69 -11.08
CA GLN A 26 -23.13 4.59 -11.33
C GLN A 26 -22.59 4.41 -12.75
N HIS A 27 -22.41 3.18 -13.21
CA HIS A 27 -21.91 2.90 -14.57
C HIS A 27 -22.85 3.44 -15.66
N LYS A 28 -24.17 3.35 -15.45
CA LYS A 28 -25.15 3.87 -16.40
C LYS A 28 -25.19 5.39 -16.43
N TRP A 29 -25.06 6.04 -15.27
CA TRP A 29 -25.30 7.46 -15.11
C TRP A 29 -24.04 8.27 -14.80
N TRP A 30 -22.85 7.72 -14.99
CA TRP A 30 -21.60 8.34 -14.57
C TRP A 30 -21.38 9.76 -15.12
N VAL A 31 -21.78 10.02 -16.38
CA VAL A 31 -21.69 11.35 -17.00
C VAL A 31 -22.62 12.33 -16.30
N ALA A 32 -23.89 11.95 -16.13
CA ALA A 32 -24.88 12.82 -15.47
C ALA A 32 -24.49 13.08 -14.00
N ILE A 33 -24.09 12.05 -13.26
CA ILE A 33 -23.59 12.18 -11.88
C ILE A 33 -22.35 13.11 -11.86
N GLY A 34 -21.40 12.92 -12.76
CA GLY A 34 -20.21 13.74 -12.87
C GLY A 34 -20.52 15.21 -13.14
N LEU A 35 -21.46 15.49 -14.04
CA LEU A 35 -21.88 16.87 -14.34
C LEU A 35 -22.65 17.51 -13.17
N ILE A 36 -23.59 16.80 -12.60
CA ILE A 36 -24.42 17.32 -11.48
C ILE A 36 -23.54 17.55 -10.24
N VAL A 37 -22.80 16.54 -9.81
CA VAL A 37 -21.99 16.62 -8.58
C VAL A 37 -20.71 17.45 -8.81
N GLY A 38 -20.12 17.36 -9.99
CA GLY A 38 -18.87 18.02 -10.30
C GLY A 38 -19.00 19.52 -10.60
N PHE A 39 -20.10 19.93 -11.16
CA PHE A 39 -20.34 21.33 -11.61
C PHE A 39 -21.64 21.91 -11.07
N GLY A 40 -22.75 21.18 -11.15
CA GLY A 40 -24.06 21.66 -10.72
C GLY A 40 -24.12 21.94 -9.22
N LEU A 41 -23.64 21.00 -8.40
CA LEU A 41 -23.65 21.17 -6.95
C LEU A 41 -22.77 22.33 -6.44
N PRO A 42 -21.53 22.52 -6.89
CA PRO A 42 -20.73 23.70 -6.53
C PRO A 42 -21.37 25.02 -6.98
N SER A 43 -21.95 25.05 -8.18
CA SER A 43 -22.68 26.22 -8.68
C SER A 43 -23.89 26.54 -7.81
N LEU A 44 -24.70 25.53 -7.45
CA LEU A 44 -25.87 25.69 -6.60
C LEU A 44 -25.49 26.22 -5.21
N ILE A 45 -24.45 25.63 -4.59
CA ILE A 45 -23.95 26.11 -3.29
C ILE A 45 -23.52 27.58 -3.40
N GLY A 46 -22.74 27.92 -4.42
CA GLY A 46 -22.33 29.30 -4.66
C GLY A 46 -23.54 30.25 -4.87
N TYR A 47 -24.52 29.83 -5.62
CA TYR A 47 -25.75 30.60 -5.83
C TYR A 47 -26.53 30.88 -4.52
N LEU A 48 -26.61 29.90 -3.65
CA LEU A 48 -27.26 30.05 -2.34
C LEU A 48 -26.55 30.98 -1.40
N VAL A 49 -25.22 31.18 -1.59
CA VAL A 49 -24.41 32.09 -0.77
C VAL A 49 -24.43 33.52 -1.32
N GLU A 50 -24.29 33.73 -2.63
CA GLU A 50 -24.06 35.06 -3.23
C GLU A 50 -24.76 35.25 -4.57
N GLY A 51 -25.86 34.51 -4.83
CA GLY A 51 -26.62 34.64 -6.06
C GLY A 51 -25.80 34.30 -7.32
N GLY A 52 -26.03 35.04 -8.41
CA GLY A 52 -25.46 34.74 -9.72
C GLY A 52 -23.90 34.77 -9.73
N LEU A 53 -23.27 35.69 -9.00
CA LEU A 53 -21.81 35.78 -8.90
C LEU A 53 -21.25 34.56 -8.16
N GLY A 54 -21.90 34.17 -7.05
CA GLY A 54 -21.57 32.97 -6.31
C GLY A 54 -21.73 31.69 -7.14
N ALA A 55 -22.76 31.60 -8.00
CA ALA A 55 -22.92 30.47 -8.93
C ALA A 55 -21.74 30.37 -9.92
N ALA A 56 -21.33 31.49 -10.50
CA ALA A 56 -20.19 31.55 -11.40
C ALA A 56 -18.87 31.16 -10.69
N ALA A 57 -18.65 31.67 -9.47
CA ALA A 57 -17.50 31.30 -8.65
C ALA A 57 -17.51 29.80 -8.28
N GLY A 58 -18.67 29.25 -7.89
CA GLY A 58 -18.86 27.84 -7.61
C GLY A 58 -18.55 26.94 -8.82
N LEU A 59 -19.02 27.36 -10.00
CA LEU A 59 -18.71 26.67 -11.26
C LEU A 59 -17.21 26.71 -11.56
N MET A 60 -16.58 27.87 -11.50
CA MET A 60 -15.18 28.04 -11.90
C MET A 60 -14.21 27.44 -10.87
N ILE A 61 -14.40 27.71 -9.60
CA ILE A 61 -13.47 27.24 -8.54
C ILE A 61 -13.81 25.79 -8.14
N GLY A 62 -15.06 25.55 -7.72
CA GLY A 62 -15.50 24.24 -7.24
C GLY A 62 -15.69 23.20 -8.36
N GLY A 63 -15.97 23.62 -9.57
CA GLY A 63 -16.08 22.78 -10.76
C GLY A 63 -14.77 22.68 -11.54
N VAL A 64 -14.47 23.70 -12.34
CA VAL A 64 -13.38 23.64 -13.34
C VAL A 64 -12.01 23.56 -12.69
N THR A 65 -11.65 24.50 -11.80
CA THR A 65 -10.34 24.54 -11.17
C THR A 65 -10.06 23.28 -10.36
N ARG A 66 -11.04 22.82 -9.58
CA ARG A 66 -10.95 21.55 -8.85
C ARG A 66 -10.70 20.37 -9.79
N LEU A 67 -11.45 20.27 -10.89
CA LEU A 67 -11.28 19.19 -11.87
C LEU A 67 -9.86 19.19 -12.47
N VAL A 68 -9.37 20.35 -12.89
CA VAL A 68 -8.01 20.51 -13.43
C VAL A 68 -6.96 20.13 -12.38
N ALA A 69 -7.09 20.61 -11.15
CA ALA A 69 -6.17 20.29 -10.06
C ALA A 69 -6.13 18.78 -9.77
N VAL A 70 -7.30 18.13 -9.65
CA VAL A 70 -7.38 16.68 -9.40
C VAL A 70 -6.73 15.89 -10.54
N HIS A 71 -6.98 16.25 -11.80
CA HIS A 71 -6.34 15.59 -12.94
C HIS A 71 -4.81 15.72 -12.91
N HIS A 72 -4.29 16.91 -12.62
CA HIS A 72 -2.84 17.11 -12.52
C HIS A 72 -2.24 16.28 -11.37
N MET A 73 -2.89 16.24 -10.21
CA MET A 73 -2.43 15.39 -9.10
C MET A 73 -2.43 13.91 -9.49
N THR A 74 -3.47 13.42 -10.18
CA THR A 74 -3.54 12.05 -10.69
C THR A 74 -2.42 11.76 -11.71
N PHE A 75 -2.13 12.69 -12.63
CA PHE A 75 -1.00 12.53 -13.56
C PHE A 75 0.35 12.52 -12.84
N PHE A 76 0.49 13.27 -11.75
CA PHE A 76 1.71 13.26 -10.94
C PHE A 76 1.93 11.94 -10.20
N ILE A 77 0.88 11.22 -9.84
CA ILE A 77 1.02 9.84 -9.32
C ILE A 77 1.75 8.99 -10.36
N ASN A 78 1.33 9.05 -11.62
CA ASN A 78 1.90 8.25 -12.71
C ASN A 78 3.24 8.77 -13.27
N SER A 79 3.65 9.98 -12.92
CA SER A 79 4.91 10.59 -13.38
C SER A 79 5.88 10.83 -12.24
N LEU A 80 5.56 11.72 -11.29
CA LEU A 80 6.46 12.08 -10.20
C LEU A 80 6.69 10.91 -9.22
N CYS A 81 5.67 10.13 -8.89
CA CYS A 81 5.84 8.96 -8.03
C CYS A 81 6.55 7.78 -8.73
N HIS A 82 6.88 7.90 -10.01
CA HIS A 82 7.77 6.97 -10.71
C HIS A 82 9.19 7.52 -10.91
N THR A 83 9.41 8.80 -10.63
CA THR A 83 10.72 9.46 -10.84
C THR A 83 11.35 9.93 -9.54
N VAL A 84 10.56 10.51 -8.62
CA VAL A 84 11.05 11.14 -7.38
C VAL A 84 10.47 10.45 -6.16
N GLY A 85 11.32 10.06 -5.23
CA GLY A 85 10.92 9.39 -3.98
C GLY A 85 11.82 8.22 -3.61
N ARG A 86 11.32 7.35 -2.73
CA ARG A 86 12.06 6.18 -2.22
C ARG A 86 11.33 4.90 -2.59
N GLN A 87 12.07 3.81 -2.70
CA GLN A 87 11.54 2.46 -2.92
C GLN A 87 11.85 1.60 -1.68
N PRO A 88 11.07 1.73 -0.59
CA PRO A 88 11.37 1.03 0.64
C PRO A 88 11.01 -0.47 0.61
N TYR A 89 10.09 -0.90 -0.26
CA TYR A 89 9.54 -2.25 -0.27
C TYR A 89 9.99 -3.08 -1.47
N SER A 90 10.11 -2.44 -2.66
CA SER A 90 10.48 -3.15 -3.89
C SER A 90 11.07 -2.17 -4.91
N ASP A 91 12.05 -2.63 -5.68
CA ASP A 91 12.61 -1.94 -6.85
C ASP A 91 12.27 -2.65 -8.18
N GLN A 92 11.38 -3.64 -8.14
CA GLN A 92 10.92 -4.37 -9.33
C GLN A 92 10.09 -3.50 -10.28
N CYS A 93 9.53 -2.41 -9.77
CA CYS A 93 8.85 -1.39 -10.57
C CYS A 93 9.44 -0.01 -10.26
N SER A 94 9.19 0.96 -11.13
CA SER A 94 9.67 2.34 -10.94
C SER A 94 8.91 3.15 -9.90
N ALA A 95 7.82 2.61 -9.33
CA ALA A 95 7.01 3.28 -8.32
C ALA A 95 7.81 3.61 -7.06
N LYS A 96 7.62 4.81 -6.53
CA LYS A 96 8.33 5.36 -5.38
C LYS A 96 7.36 6.00 -4.39
N ASP A 97 7.69 5.93 -3.12
CA ASP A 97 6.98 6.64 -2.05
C ASP A 97 7.48 8.07 -1.94
N SER A 98 6.56 9.01 -2.04
CA SER A 98 6.78 10.44 -1.85
C SER A 98 5.76 11.00 -0.86
N TRP A 99 6.20 11.41 0.33
CA TRP A 99 5.34 12.00 1.35
C TRP A 99 4.71 13.32 0.87
N LEU A 100 5.44 14.08 0.05
CA LEU A 100 4.94 15.32 -0.53
C LEU A 100 3.78 15.04 -1.49
N MET A 101 3.94 14.05 -2.36
CA MET A 101 2.85 13.65 -3.27
C MET A 101 1.67 13.04 -2.49
N ALA A 102 1.91 12.30 -1.43
CA ALA A 102 0.85 11.76 -0.60
C ALA A 102 -0.07 12.86 -0.02
N LEU A 103 0.49 14.03 0.32
CA LEU A 103 -0.28 15.19 0.79
C LEU A 103 -1.29 15.68 -0.27
N PHE A 104 -0.87 15.79 -1.52
CA PHE A 104 -1.69 16.30 -2.63
C PHE A 104 -2.59 15.26 -3.27
N THR A 105 -2.31 13.98 -3.05
CA THR A 105 -3.02 12.84 -3.66
C THR A 105 -3.75 11.97 -2.65
N PHE A 106 -4.03 12.50 -1.45
CA PHE A 106 -4.79 11.83 -0.40
C PHE A 106 -4.26 10.44 0.00
N GLY A 107 -2.92 10.27 -0.02
CA GLY A 107 -2.24 9.05 0.35
C GLY A 107 -1.64 8.27 -0.83
N GLU A 108 -2.13 8.47 -2.07
CA GLU A 108 -1.67 7.75 -3.27
C GLU A 108 -0.16 7.96 -3.57
N GLY A 109 0.45 8.99 -2.98
CA GLY A 109 1.89 9.24 -3.08
C GLY A 109 2.76 8.17 -2.40
N TYR A 110 2.20 7.27 -1.57
CA TYR A 110 2.89 6.06 -1.09
C TYR A 110 2.78 4.95 -2.14
N HIS A 111 3.33 5.22 -3.31
CA HIS A 111 3.07 4.48 -4.52
C HIS A 111 3.89 3.18 -4.62
N ASN A 112 5.06 3.12 -4.00
CA ASN A 112 5.85 1.89 -3.92
C ASN A 112 5.17 0.86 -3.02
N PHE A 113 4.58 1.29 -1.88
CA PHE A 113 3.77 0.42 -1.05
C PHE A 113 2.56 -0.12 -1.81
N HIS A 114 1.82 0.76 -2.49
CA HIS A 114 0.65 0.37 -3.27
C HIS A 114 0.98 -0.67 -4.36
N HIS A 115 2.10 -0.51 -5.06
CA HIS A 115 2.52 -1.45 -6.10
C HIS A 115 2.97 -2.80 -5.54
N GLU A 116 3.62 -2.84 -4.39
CA GLU A 116 4.04 -4.08 -3.75
C GLU A 116 2.87 -4.81 -3.09
N PHE A 117 1.96 -4.09 -2.43
CA PHE A 117 0.85 -4.64 -1.67
C PHE A 117 -0.51 -4.18 -2.17
N GLN A 118 -0.81 -4.45 -3.44
CA GLN A 118 -1.99 -3.95 -4.17
C GLN A 118 -3.34 -4.29 -3.53
N HIS A 119 -3.40 -5.29 -2.66
CA HIS A 119 -4.62 -5.71 -1.98
C HIS A 119 -4.82 -5.09 -0.61
N ASP A 120 -3.85 -4.35 -0.09
CA ASP A 120 -4.00 -3.62 1.17
C ASP A 120 -4.85 -2.37 0.95
N TYR A 121 -5.81 -2.12 1.84
CA TYR A 121 -6.69 -0.95 1.74
C TYR A 121 -5.97 0.37 2.08
N ARG A 122 -4.76 0.29 2.66
CA ARG A 122 -3.93 1.44 3.05
C ARG A 122 -2.92 1.74 1.95
N ASN A 123 -2.63 3.02 1.75
CA ASN A 123 -1.44 3.44 1.04
C ASN A 123 -0.33 3.86 2.02
N GLY A 124 -0.69 4.61 3.06
CA GLY A 124 0.21 4.96 4.17
C GLY A 124 0.09 3.97 5.34
N VAL A 125 1.11 3.14 5.54
CA VAL A 125 1.09 2.07 6.55
C VAL A 125 1.30 2.59 7.95
N LYS A 126 2.24 3.53 8.12
CA LYS A 126 2.64 4.05 9.43
C LYS A 126 1.59 5.01 9.99
N PRO A 127 1.40 5.09 11.32
CA PRO A 127 0.36 5.93 11.93
C PRO A 127 0.44 7.41 11.52
N TRP A 128 1.65 7.93 11.37
CA TRP A 128 1.90 9.34 11.01
C TRP A 128 1.86 9.63 9.51
N GLN A 129 1.73 8.62 8.66
CA GLN A 129 1.63 8.80 7.21
C GLN A 129 0.26 9.36 6.86
N PHE A 130 0.28 10.50 6.16
CA PHE A 130 -0.92 11.18 5.71
C PHE A 130 -1.63 10.34 4.63
N ASP A 131 -2.73 9.74 5.01
CA ASP A 131 -3.57 8.90 4.15
C ASP A 131 -5.04 9.08 4.55
N PRO A 132 -5.69 10.17 4.09
CA PRO A 132 -7.11 10.42 4.38
C PRO A 132 -8.03 9.34 3.83
N THR A 133 -7.64 8.68 2.73
CA THR A 133 -8.40 7.56 2.15
C THR A 133 -8.49 6.41 3.14
N LYS A 134 -7.39 6.02 3.76
CA LYS A 134 -7.35 5.03 4.84
C LYS A 134 -8.26 5.41 6.01
N TRP A 135 -8.21 6.67 6.45
CA TRP A 135 -9.03 7.14 7.57
C TRP A 135 -10.51 7.11 7.23
N THR A 136 -10.88 7.53 6.01
CA THR A 136 -12.25 7.49 5.52
C THR A 136 -12.78 6.05 5.47
N ILE A 137 -12.01 5.11 4.91
CA ILE A 137 -12.38 3.69 4.86
C ILE A 137 -12.59 3.11 6.27
N ARG A 138 -11.73 3.48 7.24
CA ARG A 138 -11.88 3.06 8.65
C ARG A 138 -13.14 3.64 9.31
N ILE A 139 -13.51 4.86 8.99
CA ILE A 139 -14.76 5.46 9.48
C ILE A 139 -15.95 4.72 8.87
N LEU A 140 -15.93 4.45 7.57
CA LEU A 140 -16.99 3.68 6.89
C LEU A 140 -17.12 2.26 7.46
N GLU A 141 -16.00 1.61 7.79
CA GLU A 141 -16.01 0.30 8.47
C GLU A 141 -16.72 0.37 9.83
N LYS A 142 -16.40 1.39 10.66
CA LYS A 142 -17.04 1.60 11.95
C LYS A 142 -18.54 1.90 11.85
N LEU A 143 -18.96 2.51 10.75
CA LEU A 143 -20.36 2.77 10.46
C LEU A 143 -21.09 1.57 9.82
N GLY A 144 -20.39 0.43 9.62
CA GLY A 144 -20.97 -0.76 8.97
C GLY A 144 -21.17 -0.63 7.46
N LEU A 145 -20.66 0.44 6.84
CA LEU A 145 -20.76 0.71 5.40
C LEU A 145 -19.63 0.05 4.58
N ALA A 146 -18.54 -0.37 5.24
CA ALA A 146 -17.48 -1.15 4.65
C ALA A 146 -17.20 -2.38 5.52
N SER A 147 -16.74 -3.49 4.91
CA SER A 147 -16.43 -4.72 5.63
C SER A 147 -15.31 -5.47 4.94
N LYS A 148 -14.71 -6.45 5.65
CA LYS A 148 -13.66 -7.34 5.11
C LYS A 148 -12.46 -6.56 4.53
N LEU A 149 -12.01 -5.53 5.23
CA LEU A 149 -10.82 -4.76 4.81
C LEU A 149 -9.61 -5.68 4.70
N ARG A 150 -9.05 -5.75 3.52
CA ARG A 150 -7.83 -6.53 3.28
C ARG A 150 -6.64 -5.77 3.82
N ARG A 151 -5.84 -6.43 4.63
CA ARG A 151 -4.64 -5.86 5.24
C ARG A 151 -3.52 -6.88 5.17
N VAL A 152 -2.35 -6.43 4.74
CA VAL A 152 -1.10 -7.20 4.82
C VAL A 152 -0.57 -7.12 6.24
N SER A 153 0.00 -8.21 6.76
CA SER A 153 0.55 -8.24 8.11
C SER A 153 1.77 -7.31 8.24
N ASP A 154 1.97 -6.76 9.42
CA ASP A 154 3.07 -5.84 9.67
C ASP A 154 4.43 -6.55 9.53
N GLU A 155 4.49 -7.86 9.82
CA GLU A 155 5.65 -8.74 9.63
C GLU A 155 6.01 -8.87 8.13
N THR A 156 5.02 -9.12 7.27
CA THR A 156 5.25 -9.20 5.81
C THR A 156 5.78 -7.89 5.25
N ILE A 157 5.22 -6.76 5.70
CA ILE A 157 5.67 -5.43 5.28
C ILE A 157 7.12 -5.18 5.73
N ALA A 158 7.42 -5.52 6.99
CA ALA A 158 8.77 -5.36 7.53
C ALA A 158 9.79 -6.25 6.82
N MET A 159 9.41 -7.48 6.44
CA MET A 159 10.27 -8.37 5.66
C MET A 159 10.57 -7.81 4.28
N ALA A 160 9.57 -7.24 3.58
CA ALA A 160 9.80 -6.58 2.29
C ALA A 160 10.78 -5.40 2.43
N GLU A 161 10.64 -4.56 3.48
CA GLU A 161 11.60 -3.49 3.77
C GLU A 161 13.02 -4.03 3.98
N ILE A 162 13.17 -5.16 4.69
CA ILE A 162 14.46 -5.78 4.96
C ILE A 162 15.08 -6.34 3.68
N TYR A 163 14.33 -7.09 2.88
CA TYR A 163 14.82 -7.63 1.61
C TYR A 163 15.26 -6.53 0.65
N GLN A 164 14.51 -5.45 0.56
CA GLN A 164 14.89 -4.31 -0.26
C GLN A 164 16.19 -3.65 0.25
N LYS A 165 16.35 -3.49 1.56
CA LYS A 165 17.61 -2.98 2.14
C LYS A 165 18.78 -3.93 1.89
N GLN A 166 18.59 -5.24 2.00
CA GLN A 166 19.62 -6.24 1.70
C GLN A 166 20.09 -6.12 0.24
N ARG A 167 19.14 -6.00 -0.69
CA ARG A 167 19.43 -5.83 -2.11
C ARG A 167 20.21 -4.54 -2.39
N CYS A 168 19.81 -3.42 -1.79
CA CYS A 168 20.53 -2.16 -1.91
C CYS A 168 21.98 -2.25 -1.37
N ILE A 169 22.19 -3.04 -0.30
CA ILE A 169 23.54 -3.29 0.24
C ILE A 169 24.36 -4.13 -0.73
N ALA A 170 23.81 -5.21 -1.26
CA ALA A 170 24.52 -6.07 -2.21
C ALA A 170 25.04 -5.25 -3.41
N ILE A 171 24.19 -4.38 -3.97
CA ILE A 171 24.59 -3.48 -5.06
C ILE A 171 25.71 -2.49 -4.64
N LYS A 172 25.67 -2.00 -3.39
CA LYS A 172 26.73 -1.12 -2.88
C LYS A 172 28.03 -1.89 -2.65
N LEU A 173 27.96 -3.10 -2.11
CA LEU A 173 29.13 -3.93 -1.86
C LEU A 173 29.88 -4.29 -3.15
N GLU A 174 29.16 -4.55 -4.24
CA GLU A 174 29.77 -4.77 -5.56
C GLU A 174 30.60 -3.57 -6.05
N LYS A 175 30.25 -2.35 -5.60
CA LYS A 175 30.98 -1.12 -5.97
C LYS A 175 32.19 -0.81 -5.06
N TYR A 176 32.20 -1.37 -3.86
CA TYR A 176 33.23 -1.11 -2.84
C TYR A 176 34.12 -2.35 -2.61
N GLU A 177 34.65 -2.94 -3.67
CA GLU A 177 35.66 -3.98 -3.51
C GLU A 177 36.83 -3.47 -2.65
N GLN A 178 37.10 -4.13 -1.53
CA GLN A 178 38.36 -4.16 -0.78
C GLN A 178 38.49 -3.56 0.62
N ASN A 179 37.51 -2.95 1.27
CA ASN A 179 37.76 -2.40 2.62
C ASN A 179 36.75 -2.81 3.72
N ILE A 180 35.97 -3.85 3.53
CA ILE A 180 35.06 -4.31 4.57
C ILE A 180 35.73 -5.35 5.43
N CYS A 181 35.89 -5.05 6.72
CA CYS A 181 36.44 -5.99 7.70
C CYS A 181 35.64 -7.30 7.68
N ASP A 182 36.27 -8.43 7.37
CA ASP A 182 35.70 -9.80 7.27
C ASP A 182 34.77 -10.16 8.43
N LYS A 183 35.08 -9.68 9.65
CA LYS A 183 34.27 -9.89 10.83
C LYS A 183 32.88 -9.25 10.71
N THR A 184 32.78 -8.05 10.11
CA THR A 184 31.47 -7.34 9.93
C THR A 184 30.64 -8.01 8.86
N GLN A 185 31.27 -8.49 7.80
CA GLN A 185 30.60 -9.23 6.73
C GLN A 185 30.06 -10.56 7.24
N LYS A 186 30.85 -11.28 8.07
CA LYS A 186 30.41 -12.51 8.70
C LYS A 186 29.20 -12.29 9.62
N LEU A 187 29.23 -11.29 10.51
CA LEU A 187 28.10 -10.95 11.37
C LEU A 187 26.85 -10.62 10.58
N PHE A 188 26.99 -9.92 9.45
CA PHE A 188 25.87 -9.59 8.59
C PHE A 188 25.28 -10.83 7.90
N THR A 189 26.15 -11.72 7.41
CA THR A 189 25.74 -12.99 6.78
C THR A 189 25.03 -13.91 7.79
N ASP A 190 25.57 -14.04 9.01
CA ASP A 190 24.97 -14.84 10.07
C ASP A 190 23.58 -14.29 10.46
N ALA A 191 23.45 -12.96 10.57
CA ALA A 191 22.15 -12.31 10.85
C ALA A 191 21.13 -12.50 9.71
N GLN A 192 21.59 -12.50 8.45
CA GLN A 192 20.72 -12.81 7.30
C GLN A 192 20.21 -14.24 7.35
N GLU A 193 21.06 -15.21 7.70
CA GLU A 193 20.66 -16.61 7.79
C GLU A 193 19.67 -16.85 8.92
N GLN A 194 19.87 -16.23 10.09
CA GLN A 194 18.92 -16.28 11.20
C GLN A 194 17.58 -15.70 10.82
N LEU A 195 17.56 -14.54 10.18
CA LEU A 195 16.35 -13.90 9.71
C LEU A 195 15.58 -14.78 8.72
N LYS A 196 16.30 -15.40 7.77
CA LYS A 196 15.68 -16.31 6.78
C LYS A 196 15.02 -17.50 7.46
N LYS A 197 15.70 -18.16 8.41
CA LYS A 197 15.16 -19.29 9.16
C LYS A 197 13.92 -18.90 9.97
N ALA A 198 13.97 -17.79 10.68
CA ALA A 198 12.84 -17.28 11.45
C ALA A 198 11.64 -16.93 10.55
N HIS A 199 11.87 -16.35 9.38
CA HIS A 199 10.82 -16.05 8.42
C HIS A 199 10.16 -17.32 7.85
N GLU A 200 10.94 -18.32 7.46
CA GLU A 200 10.43 -19.62 6.97
C GLU A 200 9.58 -20.31 8.04
N SER A 201 10.05 -20.32 9.29
CA SER A 201 9.31 -20.88 10.42
C SER A 201 7.98 -20.15 10.68
N TRP A 202 7.98 -18.83 10.63
CA TRP A 202 6.77 -18.03 10.77
C TRP A 202 5.77 -18.24 9.63
N GLU A 203 6.24 -18.32 8.37
CA GLU A 203 5.37 -18.62 7.23
C GLU A 203 4.70 -19.99 7.36
N GLU A 204 5.46 -21.01 7.77
CA GLU A 204 4.95 -22.36 7.94
C GLU A 204 3.89 -22.41 9.05
N ALA A 205 4.18 -21.84 10.22
CA ALA A 205 3.24 -21.76 11.34
C ALA A 205 1.96 -21.00 10.95
N THR A 206 2.09 -19.90 10.20
CA THR A 206 0.94 -19.12 9.71
C THR A 206 0.09 -19.92 8.71
N LYS A 207 0.72 -20.65 7.79
CA LYS A 207 0.01 -21.54 6.85
C LYS A 207 -0.76 -22.65 7.57
N GLU A 208 -0.16 -23.28 8.57
CA GLU A 208 -0.82 -24.31 9.38
C GLU A 208 -2.03 -23.74 10.14
N TYR A 209 -1.86 -22.58 10.80
CA TYR A 209 -2.95 -21.89 11.50
C TYR A 209 -4.10 -21.54 10.55
N MET A 210 -3.82 -20.94 9.40
CA MET A 210 -4.83 -20.57 8.42
C MET A 210 -5.56 -21.79 7.84
N LYS A 211 -4.85 -22.91 7.65
CA LYS A 211 -5.47 -24.18 7.24
C LYS A 211 -6.45 -24.71 8.28
N ALA A 212 -6.06 -24.68 9.55
CA ALA A 212 -6.92 -25.12 10.67
C ALA A 212 -8.18 -24.24 10.81
N VAL A 213 -8.04 -22.92 10.68
CA VAL A 213 -9.16 -21.96 10.70
C VAL A 213 -10.14 -22.21 9.54
N ARG A 214 -9.62 -22.46 8.31
CA ARG A 214 -10.46 -22.73 7.13
C ARG A 214 -11.25 -24.04 7.23
N GLN A 215 -10.72 -25.02 7.93
CA GLN A 215 -11.39 -26.34 8.09
C GLN A 215 -12.52 -26.31 9.13
N LYS A 216 -12.90 -25.14 9.69
CA LYS A 216 -13.93 -25.00 10.73
C LYS A 216 -13.78 -26.07 11.84
N LEU A 217 -12.61 -26.17 12.39
CA LEU A 217 -12.32 -27.10 13.49
C LEU A 217 -12.96 -26.62 14.79
N GLU A 218 -14.30 -26.43 14.80
CA GLU A 218 -15.07 -26.10 16.02
C GLU A 218 -14.94 -27.15 17.12
N SER A 219 -14.59 -28.40 16.77
CA SER A 219 -14.41 -29.51 17.73
C SER A 219 -13.03 -29.56 18.37
N LYS A 220 -12.08 -28.69 18.02
CA LYS A 220 -10.69 -28.78 18.51
C LYS A 220 -10.14 -27.39 18.91
N ARG A 221 -10.83 -26.74 19.84
CA ARG A 221 -10.35 -25.44 20.41
C ARG A 221 -8.91 -25.49 20.93
N GLU A 222 -8.50 -26.62 21.54
CA GLU A 222 -7.14 -26.80 22.05
C GLU A 222 -6.09 -26.79 20.95
N GLN A 223 -6.30 -27.50 19.83
CA GLN A 223 -5.37 -27.47 18.70
C GLN A 223 -5.26 -26.11 18.03
N LEU A 224 -6.35 -25.35 17.97
CA LEU A 224 -6.32 -23.99 17.44
C LEU A 224 -5.52 -23.06 18.35
N ALA A 225 -5.66 -23.20 19.67
CA ALA A 225 -4.88 -22.45 20.65
C ALA A 225 -3.38 -22.78 20.58
N GLU A 226 -3.01 -24.05 20.45
CA GLU A 226 -1.61 -24.46 20.25
C GLU A 226 -0.99 -23.87 18.98
N LEU A 227 -1.73 -23.92 17.85
CA LEU A 227 -1.27 -23.33 16.59
C LEU A 227 -1.16 -21.81 16.67
N GLN A 228 -2.09 -21.17 17.39
CA GLN A 228 -2.02 -19.73 17.63
C GLN A 228 -0.78 -19.37 18.46
N GLN A 229 -0.52 -20.10 19.53
CA GLN A 229 0.68 -19.91 20.35
C GLN A 229 1.96 -20.13 19.54
N LYS A 230 1.99 -21.15 18.67
CA LYS A 230 3.13 -21.40 17.77
C LYS A 230 3.37 -20.21 16.84
N VAL A 231 2.33 -19.62 16.26
CA VAL A 231 2.44 -18.41 15.42
C VAL A 231 2.98 -17.23 16.24
N GLU A 232 2.47 -17.01 17.45
CA GLU A 232 2.95 -15.93 18.33
C GLU A 232 4.44 -16.09 18.66
N THR A 233 4.89 -17.30 18.99
CA THR A 233 6.31 -17.60 19.27
C THR A 233 7.18 -17.32 18.04
N THR A 234 6.77 -17.78 16.86
CA THR A 234 7.54 -17.55 15.63
C THR A 234 7.57 -16.09 15.21
N VAL A 235 6.53 -15.30 15.55
CA VAL A 235 6.55 -13.84 15.36
C VAL A 235 7.58 -13.18 16.28
N GLU A 236 7.72 -13.62 17.53
CA GLU A 236 8.74 -13.09 18.44
C GLU A 236 10.15 -13.43 17.95
N GLU A 237 10.41 -14.67 17.55
CA GLU A 237 11.68 -15.10 16.97
C GLU A 237 12.04 -14.27 15.72
N LEU A 238 11.07 -14.04 14.85
CA LEU A 238 11.23 -13.20 13.68
C LEU A 238 11.59 -11.75 14.06
N ARG A 239 10.93 -11.17 15.06
CA ARG A 239 11.23 -9.81 15.55
C ARG A 239 12.64 -9.71 16.12
N GLU A 240 13.10 -10.70 16.88
CA GLU A 240 14.47 -10.74 17.40
C GLU A 240 15.51 -10.84 16.26
N ALA A 241 15.25 -11.72 15.29
CA ALA A 241 16.11 -11.85 14.12
C ALA A 241 16.16 -10.56 13.30
N MET A 242 15.03 -9.87 13.13
CA MET A 242 14.96 -8.55 12.48
C MET A 242 15.78 -7.49 13.22
N ASN A 243 15.70 -7.43 14.55
CA ASN A 243 16.49 -6.48 15.36
C ASN A 243 18.00 -6.76 15.26
N THR A 244 18.39 -8.02 15.27
CA THR A 244 19.77 -8.44 15.07
C THR A 244 20.27 -8.02 13.69
N TRP A 245 19.47 -8.26 12.65
CA TRP A 245 19.79 -7.82 11.30
C TRP A 245 19.92 -6.30 11.19
N HIS A 246 18.98 -5.52 11.77
CA HIS A 246 19.05 -4.06 11.77
C HIS A 246 20.32 -3.53 12.45
N THR A 247 20.77 -4.16 13.53
CA THR A 247 21.99 -3.78 14.23
C THR A 247 23.22 -4.05 13.37
N ALA A 248 23.29 -5.23 12.75
CA ALA A 248 24.36 -5.59 11.83
C ALA A 248 24.38 -4.67 10.59
N HIS A 249 23.20 -4.38 10.02
CA HIS A 249 23.05 -3.44 8.90
C HIS A 249 23.58 -2.04 9.25
N LYS A 250 23.18 -1.49 10.41
CA LYS A 250 23.64 -0.17 10.85
C LYS A 250 25.17 -0.14 11.01
N GLY A 251 25.73 -1.19 11.60
CA GLY A 251 27.19 -1.33 11.75
C GLY A 251 27.94 -1.39 10.42
N LEU A 252 27.38 -2.08 9.43
CA LEU A 252 27.91 -2.15 8.08
C LEU A 252 27.84 -0.81 7.35
N MET A 253 26.69 -0.13 7.42
CA MET A 253 26.48 1.17 6.77
C MET A 253 27.39 2.28 7.32
N LEU A 254 27.72 2.26 8.63
CA LEU A 254 28.68 3.20 9.23
C LEU A 254 30.12 3.00 8.73
N LYS A 255 30.44 1.83 8.18
CA LYS A 255 31.78 1.54 7.63
C LYS A 255 31.85 1.78 6.12
N LEU A 256 30.72 1.89 5.45
CA LEU A 256 30.62 2.14 4.00
C LEU A 256 30.39 3.62 3.65
N GLY A 257 30.03 4.46 4.63
CA GLY A 257 29.83 5.91 4.47
C GLY A 257 30.95 6.70 5.05
#